data_39752b65c6cd966dc8e4cd341f35b759
#
_entry.id   39752b65c6cd966dc8e4cd341f35b759
#
_cell.length_a   1.000
_cell.length_b   1.000
_cell.length_c   1.000
_cell.angle_alpha   90.00
_cell.angle_beta   90.00
_cell.angle_gamma   90.00
#
_symmetry.space_group_name_H-M   'P 1'
#
loop_
_entity.id
_entity.type
_entity.pdbx_description
1 polymer ?
#
loop_
_entity_poly.entity_id
_entity_poly.type
_entity_poly.pdbx_seq_one_letter_code
_entity_poly.pdbx_strand_id
1 'polypeptide(L)'
;MEKRIIPISLPVTGDDEWQALKEPLETGWLTAGPKVRAFEDAFAERHQVKYAVAVTSATTALHLALIALNIKAGDQVIVPAFTWVSTANVVLYQGAEVVFCDIDPNTFNLDPKKLKEKITPKTKAIMVVHLFGLCAPMDEITAVAGDIPLIEDGACAAGSAYKGVPAGGLGLMGCFSFHPRKSITTGEGGMITTNDNTLGEKLQILRNHGASISEEQRHHGAKPYILPDFNVLGYNYRMTDLQGAIGRVQLKKLDQFIDERAQWATYYKKELASISWLSLPNFSDDYKHGWQSFVLLIDEEKAPCSRNEIMERLQEAGISTRPGTHAVHMLGFYKEKYSIEPQDYPGAHIANDKSISIPLHNRMVKEDFEYIVHSIKNIS
;
A
#
# COMPACT_ATOMS: atom_id res chain seq x y z
N MET A 1 0.43 16.48 31.93
CA MET A 1 0.73 15.04 31.76
C MET A 1 2.22 14.86 31.63
N GLU A 2 2.74 13.73 32.06
CA GLU A 2 4.16 13.37 31.84
C GLU A 2 4.44 13.24 30.33
N LYS A 3 5.60 13.73 29.86
CA LYS A 3 6.00 13.69 28.46
C LYS A 3 6.20 12.24 28.00
N ARG A 4 5.52 11.85 26.93
CA ARG A 4 5.63 10.52 26.31
C ARG A 4 6.43 10.61 25.01
N ILE A 5 7.06 9.52 24.61
CA ILE A 5 7.69 9.40 23.27
C ILE A 5 6.86 8.41 22.47
N ILE A 6 6.09 8.94 21.52
CA ILE A 6 5.14 8.16 20.73
C ILE A 6 5.57 8.19 19.25
N PRO A 7 6.13 7.08 18.73
CA PRO A 7 6.51 6.98 17.33
C PRO A 7 5.30 6.93 16.41
N ILE A 8 5.45 7.35 15.17
CA ILE A 8 4.37 7.36 14.17
C ILE A 8 3.84 5.95 13.87
N SER A 9 4.69 4.93 13.93
CA SER A 9 4.35 3.53 13.67
C SER A 9 5.38 2.60 14.29
N LEU A 10 4.91 1.49 14.86
CA LEU A 10 5.74 0.38 15.31
C LEU A 10 5.05 -0.94 14.95
N PRO A 11 5.77 -1.92 14.38
CA PRO A 11 5.21 -3.23 14.11
C PRO A 11 5.00 -4.03 15.39
N VAL A 12 3.99 -4.88 15.41
CA VAL A 12 3.77 -5.86 16.47
C VAL A 12 4.35 -7.20 16.03
N THR A 13 5.47 -7.55 16.62
CA THR A 13 6.15 -8.84 16.45
C THR A 13 6.49 -9.40 17.83
N GLY A 14 6.63 -10.71 17.94
CA GLY A 14 6.92 -11.35 19.21
C GLY A 14 7.29 -12.83 19.08
N ASP A 15 6.91 -13.61 20.06
CA ASP A 15 7.32 -15.01 20.18
C ASP A 15 6.77 -15.90 19.06
N ASP A 16 5.54 -15.62 18.60
CA ASP A 16 4.93 -16.39 17.50
C ASP A 16 5.76 -16.30 16.20
N GLU A 17 6.21 -15.09 15.85
CA GLU A 17 7.08 -14.86 14.68
C GLU A 17 8.44 -15.53 14.88
N TRP A 18 9.00 -15.44 16.10
CA TRP A 18 10.25 -16.11 16.44
C TRP A 18 10.15 -17.63 16.33
N GLN A 19 9.08 -18.25 16.85
CA GLN A 19 8.86 -19.68 16.74
C GLN A 19 8.67 -20.13 15.28
N ALA A 20 8.00 -19.31 14.45
CA ALA A 20 7.79 -19.63 13.04
C ALA A 20 9.10 -19.70 12.23
N LEU A 21 10.15 -19.01 12.67
CA LEU A 21 11.46 -19.03 11.99
C LEU A 21 12.25 -20.32 12.24
N LYS A 22 11.96 -21.09 13.30
CA LYS A 22 12.74 -22.28 13.66
C LYS A 22 12.83 -23.30 12.55
N GLU A 23 11.69 -23.69 12.00
CA GLU A 23 11.66 -24.75 10.98
C GLU A 23 12.47 -24.39 9.72
N PRO A 24 12.32 -23.20 9.09
CA PRO A 24 13.18 -22.84 7.96
C PRO A 24 14.68 -22.82 8.31
N LEU A 25 15.04 -22.40 9.51
CA LEU A 25 16.45 -22.39 9.96
C LEU A 25 16.99 -23.79 10.22
N GLU A 26 16.20 -24.67 10.83
CA GLU A 26 16.60 -26.05 11.14
C GLU A 26 16.70 -26.92 9.87
N THR A 27 15.77 -26.73 8.93
CA THR A 27 15.75 -27.48 7.66
C THR A 27 16.75 -26.93 6.64
N GLY A 28 17.19 -25.68 6.79
CA GLY A 28 18.02 -24.96 5.82
C GLY A 28 17.28 -24.52 4.56
N TRP A 29 15.95 -24.66 4.50
CA TRP A 29 15.17 -24.17 3.36
C TRP A 29 14.88 -22.67 3.53
N LEU A 30 15.79 -21.84 3.03
CA LEU A 30 15.76 -20.39 3.22
C LEU A 30 15.22 -19.61 2.03
N THR A 31 15.29 -20.18 0.81
CA THR A 31 14.74 -19.56 -0.41
C THR A 31 13.23 -19.77 -0.51
N ALA A 32 12.60 -19.27 -1.58
CA ALA A 32 11.16 -19.48 -1.81
C ALA A 32 10.79 -20.97 -1.81
N GLY A 33 9.88 -21.36 -0.94
CA GLY A 33 9.50 -22.74 -0.71
C GLY A 33 8.16 -22.90 0.01
N PRO A 34 8.02 -23.92 0.87
CA PRO A 34 6.74 -24.26 1.50
C PRO A 34 6.12 -23.14 2.35
N LYS A 35 6.92 -22.33 3.04
CA LYS A 35 6.41 -21.24 3.89
C LYS A 35 5.88 -20.09 3.05
N VAL A 36 6.57 -19.76 1.94
CA VAL A 36 6.07 -18.77 0.99
C VAL A 36 4.76 -19.23 0.39
N ARG A 37 4.65 -20.48 -0.08
CA ARG A 37 3.42 -21.06 -0.63
C ARG A 37 2.29 -21.00 0.38
N ALA A 38 2.53 -21.44 1.62
CA ALA A 38 1.50 -21.43 2.66
C ALA A 38 1.05 -20.01 3.04
N PHE A 39 1.91 -19.00 2.86
CA PHE A 39 1.53 -17.60 3.01
C PHE A 39 0.71 -17.09 1.83
N GLU A 40 1.10 -17.46 0.59
CA GLU A 40 0.35 -17.15 -0.63
C GLU A 40 -1.07 -17.71 -0.58
N ASP A 41 -1.22 -19.01 -0.25
CA ASP A 41 -2.52 -19.66 -0.14
C ASP A 41 -3.42 -18.98 0.89
N ALA A 42 -2.89 -18.70 2.09
CA ALA A 42 -3.62 -18.03 3.14
C ALA A 42 -3.99 -16.58 2.79
N PHE A 43 -3.12 -15.86 2.06
CA PHE A 43 -3.38 -14.50 1.61
C PHE A 43 -4.45 -14.49 0.51
N ALA A 44 -4.40 -15.43 -0.45
CA ALA A 44 -5.41 -15.60 -1.48
C ALA A 44 -6.79 -15.89 -0.88
N GLU A 45 -6.86 -16.82 0.07
CA GLU A 45 -8.09 -17.13 0.81
C GLU A 45 -8.65 -15.88 1.52
N ARG A 46 -7.80 -15.18 2.28
CA ARG A 46 -8.22 -13.99 3.05
C ARG A 46 -8.70 -12.85 2.17
N HIS A 47 -8.13 -12.67 0.99
CA HIS A 47 -8.50 -11.63 0.03
C HIS A 47 -9.50 -12.10 -1.03
N GLN A 48 -10.01 -13.34 -0.93
CA GLN A 48 -11.02 -13.94 -1.82
C GLN A 48 -10.62 -13.88 -3.29
N VAL A 49 -9.36 -14.19 -3.56
CA VAL A 49 -8.78 -14.23 -4.91
C VAL A 49 -8.21 -15.61 -5.22
N LYS A 50 -8.05 -15.93 -6.51
CA LYS A 50 -7.53 -17.23 -6.93
C LYS A 50 -6.01 -17.37 -6.74
N TYR A 51 -5.28 -16.30 -6.96
CA TYR A 51 -3.83 -16.28 -6.91
C TYR A 51 -3.33 -15.16 -6.00
N ALA A 52 -2.37 -15.51 -5.17
CA ALA A 52 -1.48 -14.57 -4.52
C ALA A 52 -0.04 -14.99 -4.80
N VAL A 53 0.80 -14.07 -5.23
CA VAL A 53 2.20 -14.33 -5.64
C VAL A 53 3.10 -13.44 -4.81
N ALA A 54 3.84 -14.03 -3.87
CA ALA A 54 4.72 -13.32 -2.97
C ALA A 54 5.98 -12.83 -3.67
N VAL A 55 6.37 -11.59 -3.38
CA VAL A 55 7.53 -10.90 -3.97
C VAL A 55 8.30 -10.12 -2.90
N THR A 56 9.44 -9.52 -3.27
CA THR A 56 10.35 -8.86 -2.33
C THR A 56 9.84 -7.52 -1.80
N SER A 57 8.88 -6.86 -2.46
CA SER A 57 8.30 -5.58 -2.03
C SER A 57 7.04 -5.24 -2.86
N ALA A 58 6.24 -4.26 -2.42
CA ALA A 58 5.16 -3.71 -3.25
C ALA A 58 5.70 -3.07 -4.56
N THR A 59 6.88 -2.47 -4.53
CA THR A 59 7.51 -1.90 -5.74
C THR A 59 7.75 -2.98 -6.78
N THR A 60 8.27 -4.14 -6.38
CA THR A 60 8.47 -5.28 -7.30
C THR A 60 7.15 -5.92 -7.72
N ALA A 61 6.11 -5.88 -6.86
CA ALA A 61 4.76 -6.30 -7.20
C ALA A 61 4.17 -5.43 -8.33
N LEU A 62 4.17 -4.10 -8.18
CA LEU A 62 3.70 -3.15 -9.18
C LEU A 62 4.49 -3.28 -10.49
N HIS A 63 5.82 -3.46 -10.40
CA HIS A 63 6.67 -3.65 -11.56
C HIS A 63 6.31 -4.92 -12.34
N LEU A 64 6.17 -6.07 -11.64
CA LEU A 64 5.76 -7.32 -12.29
C LEU A 64 4.34 -7.24 -12.88
N ALA A 65 3.42 -6.53 -12.24
CA ALA A 65 2.07 -6.32 -12.78
C ALA A 65 2.11 -5.61 -14.14
N LEU A 66 2.95 -4.57 -14.28
CA LEU A 66 3.13 -3.88 -15.58
C LEU A 66 3.80 -4.78 -16.62
N ILE A 67 4.80 -5.57 -16.25
CA ILE A 67 5.44 -6.54 -17.14
C ILE A 67 4.44 -7.60 -17.59
N ALA A 68 3.62 -8.11 -16.67
CA ALA A 68 2.60 -9.10 -16.99
C ALA A 68 1.57 -8.59 -18.00
N LEU A 69 1.27 -7.28 -18.00
CA LEU A 69 0.45 -6.59 -18.98
C LEU A 69 1.20 -6.19 -20.26
N ASN A 70 2.49 -6.54 -20.38
CA ASN A 70 3.36 -6.17 -21.51
C ASN A 70 3.46 -4.65 -21.74
N ILE A 71 3.39 -3.85 -20.67
CA ILE A 71 3.61 -2.40 -20.74
C ILE A 71 5.03 -2.11 -21.21
N LYS A 72 5.19 -1.17 -22.15
CA LYS A 72 6.44 -0.88 -22.83
C LYS A 72 6.55 0.58 -23.24
N ALA A 73 7.68 0.95 -23.82
CA ALA A 73 7.91 2.29 -24.39
C ALA A 73 6.81 2.68 -25.41
N GLY A 74 6.28 3.89 -25.25
CA GLY A 74 5.15 4.43 -26.02
C GLY A 74 3.78 4.23 -25.40
N ASP A 75 3.66 3.35 -24.40
CA ASP A 75 2.43 3.18 -23.62
C ASP A 75 2.34 4.25 -22.53
N GLN A 76 1.12 4.57 -22.11
CA GLN A 76 0.82 5.46 -21.00
C GLN A 76 0.17 4.69 -19.85
N VAL A 77 0.60 4.98 -18.61
CA VAL A 77 -0.03 4.47 -17.40
C VAL A 77 -0.47 5.66 -16.54
N ILE A 78 -1.77 5.70 -16.21
CA ILE A 78 -2.31 6.74 -15.33
C ILE A 78 -1.98 6.39 -13.88
N VAL A 79 -1.50 7.39 -13.11
CA VAL A 79 -1.05 7.26 -11.72
C VAL A 79 -1.62 8.43 -10.91
N PRO A 80 -2.12 8.23 -9.68
CA PRO A 80 -2.50 9.34 -8.81
C PRO A 80 -1.33 10.29 -8.57
N ALA A 81 -1.58 11.60 -8.61
CA ALA A 81 -0.55 12.61 -8.38
C ALA A 81 -0.08 12.67 -6.91
N PHE A 82 -0.88 12.12 -5.96
CA PHE A 82 -0.56 12.02 -4.54
C PHE A 82 -0.47 10.55 -4.11
N THR A 83 0.74 10.04 -3.97
CA THR A 83 1.04 8.65 -3.61
C THR A 83 2.49 8.50 -3.16
N TRP A 84 2.93 7.26 -2.89
CA TRP A 84 4.35 6.95 -2.76
C TRP A 84 5.01 6.88 -4.15
N VAL A 85 6.24 7.40 -4.25
CA VAL A 85 6.96 7.55 -5.52
C VAL A 85 7.10 6.26 -6.34
N SER A 86 7.11 5.09 -5.70
CA SER A 86 7.25 3.80 -6.42
C SER A 86 6.12 3.54 -7.40
N THR A 87 4.88 3.99 -7.11
CA THR A 87 3.73 3.85 -8.00
C THR A 87 4.01 4.47 -9.38
N ALA A 88 4.73 5.60 -9.43
CA ALA A 88 5.14 6.24 -10.67
C ALA A 88 6.46 5.69 -11.24
N ASN A 89 7.45 5.38 -10.37
CA ASN A 89 8.75 4.91 -10.81
C ASN A 89 8.67 3.61 -11.64
N VAL A 90 7.81 2.66 -11.25
CA VAL A 90 7.70 1.38 -11.94
C VAL A 90 7.19 1.50 -13.38
N VAL A 91 6.44 2.56 -13.68
CA VAL A 91 6.03 2.90 -15.06
C VAL A 91 7.24 3.26 -15.90
N LEU A 92 8.13 4.09 -15.34
CA LEU A 92 9.36 4.51 -16.02
C LEU A 92 10.35 3.36 -16.20
N TYR A 93 10.35 2.36 -15.31
CA TYR A 93 11.19 1.16 -15.46
C TYR A 93 10.83 0.36 -16.73
N GLN A 94 9.56 0.47 -17.22
CA GLN A 94 9.12 -0.11 -18.49
C GLN A 94 9.39 0.78 -19.71
N GLY A 95 9.99 1.96 -19.51
CA GLY A 95 10.12 2.96 -20.56
C GLY A 95 8.79 3.60 -20.99
N ALA A 96 7.71 3.31 -20.25
CA ALA A 96 6.39 3.88 -20.47
C ALA A 96 6.28 5.29 -19.89
N GLU A 97 5.23 6.01 -20.25
CA GLU A 97 4.97 7.37 -19.82
C GLU A 97 4.01 7.39 -18.62
N VAL A 98 4.38 8.14 -17.57
CA VAL A 98 3.50 8.42 -16.43
C VAL A 98 2.55 9.54 -16.81
N VAL A 99 1.25 9.29 -16.71
CA VAL A 99 0.21 10.30 -16.81
C VAL A 99 -0.37 10.53 -15.42
N PHE A 100 -0.01 11.64 -14.78
CA PHE A 100 -0.58 11.96 -13.48
C PHE A 100 -2.06 12.33 -13.59
N CYS A 101 -2.84 11.89 -12.60
CA CYS A 101 -4.24 12.25 -12.41
C CYS A 101 -4.43 12.80 -10.99
N ASP A 102 -5.23 13.84 -10.85
CA ASP A 102 -5.47 14.46 -9.56
C ASP A 102 -6.32 13.57 -8.64
N ILE A 103 -6.34 13.90 -7.37
CA ILE A 103 -7.02 13.16 -6.30
C ILE A 103 -8.12 14.02 -5.68
N ASP A 104 -9.09 13.36 -5.03
CA ASP A 104 -9.97 14.03 -4.08
C ASP A 104 -9.21 14.22 -2.74
N PRO A 105 -8.94 15.46 -2.31
CA PRO A 105 -8.19 15.72 -1.09
C PRO A 105 -8.91 15.22 0.18
N ASN A 106 -10.22 14.96 0.15
CA ASN A 106 -10.96 14.44 1.29
C ASN A 106 -10.71 12.94 1.53
N THR A 107 -10.47 12.18 0.47
CA THR A 107 -10.19 10.74 0.52
C THR A 107 -8.74 10.41 0.23
N PHE A 108 -7.98 11.35 -0.34
CA PHE A 108 -6.61 11.19 -0.85
C PHE A 108 -6.48 10.19 -2.02
N ASN A 109 -7.59 9.67 -2.51
CA ASN A 109 -7.64 8.69 -3.58
C ASN A 109 -7.94 9.36 -4.94
N LEU A 110 -7.63 8.64 -6.02
CA LEU A 110 -7.86 9.07 -7.40
C LEU A 110 -9.28 9.64 -7.57
N ASP A 111 -9.40 10.85 -8.13
CA ASP A 111 -10.70 11.46 -8.46
C ASP A 111 -11.23 10.91 -9.81
N PRO A 112 -12.35 10.15 -9.81
CA PRO A 112 -12.92 9.61 -11.03
C PRO A 112 -13.33 10.70 -12.06
N LYS A 113 -13.68 11.90 -11.59
CA LYS A 113 -14.06 13.03 -12.46
C LYS A 113 -12.85 13.54 -13.25
N LYS A 114 -11.65 13.49 -12.64
CA LYS A 114 -10.40 13.89 -13.28
C LYS A 114 -9.82 12.80 -14.17
N LEU A 115 -10.13 11.53 -13.86
CA LEU A 115 -9.62 10.38 -14.59
C LEU A 115 -10.01 10.39 -16.07
N LYS A 116 -11.26 10.72 -16.39
CA LYS A 116 -11.77 10.74 -17.76
C LYS A 116 -10.96 11.63 -18.71
N GLU A 117 -10.50 12.77 -18.22
CA GLU A 117 -9.71 13.76 -18.99
C GLU A 117 -8.29 13.27 -19.29
N LYS A 118 -7.79 12.26 -18.57
CA LYS A 118 -6.43 11.72 -18.70
C LYS A 118 -6.34 10.48 -19.59
N ILE A 119 -7.47 9.86 -19.93
CA ILE A 119 -7.50 8.66 -20.76
C ILE A 119 -7.26 9.04 -22.22
N THR A 120 -6.31 8.37 -22.86
CA THR A 120 -5.97 8.50 -24.27
C THR A 120 -5.90 7.12 -24.96
N PRO A 121 -5.83 7.02 -26.29
CA PRO A 121 -5.62 5.74 -26.98
C PRO A 121 -4.30 5.02 -26.59
N LYS A 122 -3.34 5.73 -26.00
CA LYS A 122 -2.07 5.17 -25.48
C LYS A 122 -2.19 4.65 -24.06
N THR A 123 -3.27 4.93 -23.33
CA THR A 123 -3.48 4.45 -21.97
C THR A 123 -3.66 2.93 -21.97
N LYS A 124 -2.76 2.21 -21.30
CA LYS A 124 -2.74 0.74 -21.25
C LYS A 124 -3.00 0.17 -19.86
N ALA A 125 -2.90 0.98 -18.82
CA ALA A 125 -3.26 0.62 -17.45
C ALA A 125 -3.56 1.88 -16.62
N ILE A 126 -4.31 1.71 -15.55
CA ILE A 126 -4.54 2.72 -14.51
C ILE A 126 -4.11 2.11 -13.19
N MET A 127 -3.20 2.77 -12.47
CA MET A 127 -2.86 2.42 -11.10
C MET A 127 -3.81 3.14 -10.14
N VAL A 128 -4.54 2.36 -9.35
CA VAL A 128 -5.48 2.86 -8.35
C VAL A 128 -4.90 2.62 -6.98
N VAL A 129 -4.52 3.69 -6.28
CA VAL A 129 -3.96 3.58 -4.94
C VAL A 129 -5.07 3.55 -3.90
N HIS A 130 -4.99 2.64 -2.94
CA HIS A 130 -5.87 2.58 -1.77
C HIS A 130 -5.15 3.23 -0.58
N LEU A 131 -5.11 4.56 -0.61
CA LEU A 131 -4.20 5.30 0.24
C LEU A 131 -4.62 5.26 1.71
N PHE A 132 -3.65 5.11 2.60
CA PHE A 132 -3.80 5.04 4.06
C PHE A 132 -4.69 3.90 4.57
N GLY A 133 -5.15 3.01 3.68
CA GLY A 133 -6.05 1.92 4.00
C GLY A 133 -7.52 2.18 3.64
N LEU A 134 -7.83 3.27 2.95
CA LEU A 134 -9.15 3.52 2.36
C LEU A 134 -9.13 3.08 0.90
N CYS A 135 -10.00 2.16 0.50
CA CYS A 135 -10.17 1.81 -0.90
C CYS A 135 -10.59 3.04 -1.71
N ALA A 136 -10.11 3.17 -2.94
CA ALA A 136 -10.60 4.16 -3.88
C ALA A 136 -12.07 3.85 -4.30
N PRO A 137 -12.81 4.80 -4.85
CA PRO A 137 -14.20 4.59 -5.32
C PRO A 137 -14.22 3.75 -6.61
N MET A 138 -14.02 2.43 -6.45
CA MET A 138 -13.73 1.50 -7.55
C MET A 138 -14.86 1.41 -8.58
N ASP A 139 -16.13 1.51 -8.17
CA ASP A 139 -17.25 1.46 -9.13
C ASP A 139 -17.19 2.64 -10.10
N GLU A 140 -16.94 3.85 -9.59
CA GLU A 140 -16.84 5.07 -10.39
C GLU A 140 -15.60 5.03 -11.29
N ILE A 141 -14.46 4.57 -10.74
CA ILE A 141 -13.21 4.41 -11.49
C ILE A 141 -13.39 3.38 -12.61
N THR A 142 -13.98 2.22 -12.33
CA THR A 142 -14.24 1.17 -13.31
C THR A 142 -15.17 1.66 -14.43
N ALA A 143 -16.23 2.39 -14.07
CA ALA A 143 -17.16 2.96 -15.06
C ALA A 143 -16.47 3.94 -16.03
N VAL A 144 -15.48 4.70 -15.54
CA VAL A 144 -14.70 5.64 -16.38
C VAL A 144 -13.61 4.91 -17.16
N ALA A 145 -12.95 3.92 -16.58
CA ALA A 145 -11.85 3.17 -17.19
C ALA A 145 -12.30 2.28 -18.36
N GLY A 146 -13.55 1.78 -18.33
CA GLY A 146 -14.04 0.82 -19.32
C GLY A 146 -13.18 -0.45 -19.34
N ASP A 147 -12.61 -0.80 -20.49
CA ASP A 147 -11.80 -2.01 -20.66
C ASP A 147 -10.31 -1.83 -20.25
N ILE A 148 -9.91 -0.64 -19.77
CA ILE A 148 -8.52 -0.39 -19.38
C ILE A 148 -8.23 -1.14 -18.07
N PRO A 149 -7.18 -1.97 -18.00
CA PRO A 149 -6.81 -2.72 -16.82
C PRO A 149 -6.56 -1.80 -15.61
N LEU A 150 -7.19 -2.13 -14.46
CA LEU A 150 -6.96 -1.48 -13.17
C LEU A 150 -5.97 -2.31 -12.35
N ILE A 151 -4.88 -1.70 -11.91
CA ILE A 151 -3.91 -2.26 -10.97
C ILE A 151 -4.11 -1.55 -9.63
N GLU A 152 -4.49 -2.30 -8.60
CA GLU A 152 -4.62 -1.76 -7.25
C GLU A 152 -3.23 -1.65 -6.60
N ASP A 153 -2.78 -0.45 -6.29
CA ASP A 153 -1.70 -0.26 -5.31
C ASP A 153 -2.31 -0.33 -3.92
N GLY A 154 -2.44 -1.57 -3.45
CA GLY A 154 -2.93 -1.92 -2.13
C GLY A 154 -1.86 -1.93 -1.04
N ALA A 155 -0.70 -1.25 -1.25
CA ALA A 155 0.42 -1.25 -0.31
C ALA A 155 0.05 -0.81 1.12
N CYS A 156 -1.05 -0.07 1.27
CA CYS A 156 -1.59 0.36 2.56
C CYS A 156 -2.91 -0.33 2.93
N ALA A 157 -3.42 -1.26 2.12
CA ALA A 157 -4.81 -1.71 2.17
C ALA A 157 -5.00 -3.19 2.50
N ALA A 158 -3.99 -3.88 3.06
CA ALA A 158 -4.19 -5.23 3.56
C ALA A 158 -5.32 -5.25 4.60
N GLY A 159 -6.39 -6.01 4.31
CA GLY A 159 -7.60 -6.11 5.13
C GLY A 159 -8.64 -5.00 4.94
N SER A 160 -8.40 -4.03 4.05
CA SER A 160 -9.42 -3.08 3.58
C SER A 160 -10.42 -3.76 2.65
N ALA A 161 -11.63 -3.19 2.54
CA ALA A 161 -12.63 -3.66 1.59
C ALA A 161 -13.51 -2.49 1.10
N TYR A 162 -14.08 -2.67 -0.08
CA TYR A 162 -15.09 -1.78 -0.66
C TYR A 162 -16.31 -2.62 -1.06
N LYS A 163 -17.49 -2.25 -0.56
CA LYS A 163 -18.76 -2.98 -0.76
C LYS A 163 -18.65 -4.50 -0.52
N GLY A 164 -17.91 -4.86 0.54
CA GLY A 164 -17.70 -6.26 0.94
C GLY A 164 -16.62 -7.01 0.16
N VAL A 165 -16.07 -6.44 -0.93
CA VAL A 165 -14.98 -7.04 -1.71
C VAL A 165 -13.64 -6.57 -1.12
N PRO A 166 -12.74 -7.49 -0.68
CA PRO A 166 -11.43 -7.12 -0.19
C PRO A 166 -10.57 -6.42 -1.25
N ALA A 167 -9.76 -5.45 -0.82
CA ALA A 167 -8.71 -4.87 -1.67
C ALA A 167 -7.83 -5.98 -2.26
N GLY A 168 -7.40 -5.82 -3.50
CA GLY A 168 -6.69 -6.83 -4.27
C GLY A 168 -7.59 -7.77 -5.08
N GLY A 169 -8.92 -7.67 -4.89
CA GLY A 169 -9.92 -8.35 -5.69
C GLY A 169 -10.85 -7.39 -6.45
N LEU A 170 -10.61 -6.08 -6.34
CA LEU A 170 -11.43 -5.03 -6.94
C LEU A 170 -11.00 -4.68 -8.38
N GLY A 171 -9.72 -4.80 -8.68
CA GLY A 171 -9.13 -4.60 -10.00
C GLY A 171 -8.68 -5.91 -10.66
N LEU A 172 -7.93 -5.81 -11.75
CA LEU A 172 -7.37 -6.97 -12.44
C LEU A 172 -6.24 -7.61 -11.62
N MET A 173 -5.42 -6.79 -10.97
CA MET A 173 -4.34 -7.22 -10.07
C MET A 173 -4.26 -6.27 -8.87
N GLY A 174 -3.93 -6.82 -7.69
CA GLY A 174 -3.65 -6.04 -6.48
C GLY A 174 -2.20 -6.23 -6.03
N CYS A 175 -1.56 -5.16 -5.55
CA CYS A 175 -0.16 -5.16 -5.12
C CYS A 175 -0.05 -4.68 -3.67
N PHE A 176 0.52 -5.51 -2.79
CA PHE A 176 0.58 -5.25 -1.34
C PHE A 176 2.02 -5.12 -0.85
N SER A 177 2.18 -4.47 0.30
CA SER A 177 3.46 -4.27 0.98
C SER A 177 3.44 -4.86 2.38
N PHE A 178 4.55 -5.48 2.77
CA PHE A 178 4.79 -5.99 4.12
C PHE A 178 5.98 -5.30 4.79
N HIS A 179 6.24 -4.03 4.43
CA HIS A 179 7.20 -3.18 5.12
C HIS A 179 6.76 -2.93 6.58
N PRO A 180 7.67 -2.70 7.56
CA PRO A 180 7.33 -2.54 9.00
C PRO A 180 6.30 -1.47 9.34
N ARG A 181 6.07 -0.49 8.48
CA ARG A 181 5.03 0.54 8.66
C ARG A 181 3.63 0.12 8.19
N LYS A 182 3.48 -1.08 7.65
CA LYS A 182 2.18 -1.57 7.14
C LYS A 182 1.39 -2.25 8.25
N SER A 183 0.16 -2.67 7.94
CA SER A 183 -0.72 -3.32 8.92
C SER A 183 -0.14 -4.63 9.43
N ILE A 184 0.54 -5.37 8.56
CA ILE A 184 1.35 -6.55 8.87
C ILE A 184 2.72 -6.44 8.21
N THR A 185 3.72 -7.17 8.71
CA THR A 185 5.09 -7.06 8.19
C THR A 185 5.79 -8.41 8.06
N THR A 186 6.71 -8.49 7.10
CA THR A 186 7.72 -9.54 6.96
C THR A 186 9.16 -8.98 7.01
N GLY A 187 9.32 -7.74 7.56
CA GLY A 187 10.54 -6.94 7.47
C GLY A 187 10.58 -6.18 6.15
N GLU A 188 10.72 -6.86 5.04
CA GLU A 188 10.44 -6.43 3.68
C GLU A 188 9.61 -7.53 2.99
N GLY A 189 8.80 -7.16 2.01
CA GLY A 189 7.96 -8.12 1.29
C GLY A 189 6.83 -7.44 0.54
N GLY A 190 6.23 -8.19 -0.37
CA GLY A 190 5.04 -7.81 -1.12
C GLY A 190 4.25 -9.01 -1.58
N MET A 191 3.08 -8.76 -2.13
CA MET A 191 2.20 -9.77 -2.71
C MET A 191 1.49 -9.20 -3.92
N ILE A 192 1.31 -10.02 -4.96
CA ILE A 192 0.44 -9.69 -6.09
C ILE A 192 -0.76 -10.62 -6.04
N THR A 193 -1.96 -10.07 -6.17
CA THR A 193 -3.20 -10.85 -6.23
C THR A 193 -3.84 -10.74 -7.61
N THR A 194 -4.53 -11.80 -8.04
CA THR A 194 -5.35 -11.78 -9.26
C THR A 194 -6.35 -12.93 -9.28
N ASN A 195 -7.45 -12.74 -10.02
CA ASN A 195 -8.41 -13.79 -10.35
C ASN A 195 -8.19 -14.39 -11.76
N ASP A 196 -7.27 -13.81 -12.55
CA ASP A 196 -6.92 -14.29 -13.88
C ASP A 196 -5.89 -15.42 -13.81
N ASN A 197 -6.22 -16.60 -14.34
CA ASN A 197 -5.35 -17.75 -14.30
C ASN A 197 -4.05 -17.53 -15.09
N THR A 198 -4.15 -16.93 -16.27
CA THR A 198 -2.98 -16.68 -17.15
C THR A 198 -2.01 -15.69 -16.51
N LEU A 199 -2.53 -14.64 -15.88
CA LEU A 199 -1.70 -13.67 -15.16
C LEU A 199 -1.09 -14.30 -13.90
N GLY A 200 -1.85 -15.10 -13.14
CA GLY A 200 -1.33 -15.78 -11.94
C GLY A 200 -0.13 -16.67 -12.26
N GLU A 201 -0.24 -17.52 -13.28
CA GLU A 201 0.85 -18.39 -13.75
C GLU A 201 2.03 -17.54 -14.29
N LYS A 202 1.77 -16.53 -15.10
CA LYS A 202 2.79 -15.64 -15.66
C LYS A 202 3.58 -14.92 -14.56
N LEU A 203 2.92 -14.44 -13.50
CA LEU A 203 3.57 -13.77 -12.39
C LEU A 203 4.51 -14.70 -11.59
N GLN A 204 4.12 -15.97 -11.38
CA GLN A 204 4.97 -16.97 -10.73
C GLN A 204 6.26 -17.23 -11.53
N ILE A 205 6.15 -17.30 -12.84
CA ILE A 205 7.29 -17.47 -13.76
C ILE A 205 8.18 -16.22 -13.73
N LEU A 206 7.60 -15.05 -13.91
CA LEU A 206 8.34 -13.76 -13.98
C LEU A 206 9.13 -13.46 -12.72
N ARG A 207 8.59 -13.72 -11.51
CA ARG A 207 9.31 -13.47 -10.25
C ARG A 207 10.52 -14.38 -10.04
N ASN A 208 10.59 -15.51 -10.76
CA ASN A 208 11.62 -16.54 -10.63
C ASN A 208 12.44 -16.69 -11.93
N HIS A 209 13.10 -15.63 -12.37
CA HIS A 209 13.96 -15.60 -13.55
C HIS A 209 13.32 -15.99 -14.88
N GLY A 210 12.03 -16.24 -14.95
CA GLY A 210 11.35 -16.80 -16.12
C GLY A 210 11.43 -18.34 -16.19
N ALA A 211 11.72 -18.99 -15.06
CA ALA A 211 11.89 -20.45 -14.99
C ALA A 211 10.56 -21.18 -15.21
N SER A 212 10.60 -22.22 -16.04
CA SER A 212 9.44 -23.06 -16.39
C SER A 212 8.99 -24.01 -15.26
N ILE A 213 9.84 -24.23 -14.24
CA ILE A 213 9.54 -25.01 -13.04
C ILE A 213 9.99 -24.27 -11.79
N SER A 214 9.29 -24.50 -10.66
CA SER A 214 9.65 -23.89 -9.38
C SER A 214 10.91 -24.54 -8.77
N GLU A 215 11.55 -23.85 -7.80
CA GLU A 215 12.66 -24.41 -7.02
C GLU A 215 12.25 -25.70 -6.28
N GLU A 216 11.04 -25.73 -5.72
CA GLU A 216 10.49 -26.89 -5.05
C GLU A 216 10.32 -28.08 -6.00
N GLN A 217 9.77 -27.85 -7.20
CA GLN A 217 9.66 -28.89 -8.23
C GLN A 217 11.03 -29.41 -8.70
N ARG A 218 12.03 -28.51 -8.76
CA ARG A 218 13.41 -28.90 -9.11
C ARG A 218 14.04 -29.78 -8.05
N HIS A 219 13.84 -29.49 -6.76
CA HIS A 219 14.47 -30.23 -5.65
C HIS A 219 13.75 -31.53 -5.29
N HIS A 220 12.41 -31.55 -5.40
CA HIS A 220 11.58 -32.70 -5.01
C HIS A 220 10.95 -33.45 -6.18
N GLY A 221 11.20 -33.00 -7.40
CA GLY A 221 10.68 -33.67 -8.59
C GLY A 221 11.32 -35.06 -8.81
N ALA A 222 10.56 -35.98 -9.43
CA ALA A 222 10.98 -37.37 -9.68
C ALA A 222 12.18 -37.51 -10.65
N LYS A 223 12.57 -36.41 -11.30
CA LYS A 223 13.62 -36.42 -12.33
C LYS A 223 14.66 -35.35 -12.07
N PRO A 224 15.68 -35.59 -11.22
CA PRO A 224 16.63 -34.59 -10.75
C PRO A 224 17.53 -34.00 -11.84
N TYR A 225 17.57 -34.60 -13.03
CA TYR A 225 18.34 -34.15 -14.19
C TYR A 225 17.58 -33.11 -15.04
N ILE A 226 16.30 -32.87 -14.80
CA ILE A 226 15.55 -31.83 -15.53
C ILE A 226 15.92 -30.48 -14.98
N LEU A 227 16.55 -29.64 -15.80
CA LEU A 227 16.79 -28.25 -15.53
C LEU A 227 15.59 -27.40 -16.01
N PRO A 228 15.29 -26.29 -15.34
CA PRO A 228 14.29 -25.37 -15.84
C PRO A 228 14.71 -24.78 -17.19
N ASP A 229 13.75 -24.61 -18.07
CA ASP A 229 13.91 -23.77 -19.25
C ASP A 229 13.53 -22.32 -18.92
N PHE A 230 14.09 -21.35 -19.64
CA PHE A 230 13.89 -19.91 -19.41
C PHE A 230 13.40 -19.25 -20.70
N ASN A 231 12.08 -19.34 -20.94
CA ASN A 231 11.45 -18.91 -22.18
C ASN A 231 11.03 -17.44 -22.18
N VAL A 232 11.11 -16.76 -21.04
CA VAL A 232 10.78 -15.35 -20.87
C VAL A 232 11.84 -14.66 -20.01
N LEU A 233 12.05 -13.38 -20.24
CA LEU A 233 12.89 -12.56 -19.37
C LEU A 233 12.18 -12.36 -18.03
N GLY A 234 12.68 -13.02 -16.97
CA GLY A 234 12.15 -12.91 -15.62
C GLY A 234 13.12 -12.19 -14.67
N TYR A 235 12.71 -12.09 -13.40
CA TYR A 235 13.39 -11.31 -12.37
C TYR A 235 13.66 -12.17 -11.13
N ASN A 236 14.60 -11.75 -10.30
CA ASN A 236 14.81 -12.37 -9.00
C ASN A 236 14.06 -11.57 -7.92
N TYR A 237 12.74 -11.76 -7.87
CA TYR A 237 11.86 -11.08 -6.92
C TYR A 237 11.21 -12.04 -5.91
N ARG A 238 11.85 -13.18 -5.69
CA ARG A 238 11.37 -14.21 -4.77
C ARG A 238 11.42 -13.74 -3.32
N MET A 239 10.32 -13.93 -2.60
CA MET A 239 10.31 -13.86 -1.14
C MET A 239 11.05 -15.08 -0.56
N THR A 240 11.70 -14.92 0.58
CA THR A 240 12.33 -16.02 1.33
C THR A 240 11.33 -16.77 2.19
N ASP A 241 11.59 -18.04 2.51
CA ASP A 241 10.74 -18.81 3.43
C ASP A 241 10.76 -18.24 4.87
N LEU A 242 11.82 -17.57 5.27
CA LEU A 242 11.84 -16.81 6.53
C LEU A 242 10.76 -15.72 6.55
N GLN A 243 10.65 -14.94 5.48
CA GLN A 243 9.62 -13.91 5.33
C GLN A 243 8.22 -14.53 5.21
N GLY A 244 8.07 -15.64 4.46
CA GLY A 244 6.82 -16.38 4.33
C GLY A 244 6.31 -16.90 5.68
N ALA A 245 7.21 -17.44 6.52
CA ALA A 245 6.88 -17.92 7.86
C ALA A 245 6.35 -16.79 8.77
N ILE A 246 7.04 -15.65 8.80
CA ILE A 246 6.57 -14.45 9.54
C ILE A 246 5.24 -13.96 8.96
N GLY A 247 5.13 -13.85 7.63
CA GLY A 247 3.96 -13.34 6.94
C GLY A 247 2.70 -14.13 7.27
N ARG A 248 2.79 -15.45 7.35
CA ARG A 248 1.68 -16.31 7.74
C ARG A 248 1.19 -16.07 9.18
N VAL A 249 2.12 -15.84 10.12
CA VAL A 249 1.78 -15.51 11.51
C VAL A 249 1.12 -14.13 11.58
N GLN A 250 1.71 -13.15 10.92
CA GLN A 250 1.19 -11.78 10.87
C GLN A 250 -0.20 -11.71 10.23
N LEU A 251 -0.44 -12.49 9.16
CA LEU A 251 -1.75 -12.53 8.50
C LEU A 251 -2.87 -13.02 9.43
N LYS A 252 -2.59 -13.96 10.33
CA LYS A 252 -3.57 -14.41 11.33
C LYS A 252 -3.97 -13.32 12.33
N LYS A 253 -3.08 -12.33 12.55
CA LYS A 253 -3.31 -11.21 13.46
C LYS A 253 -3.95 -10.00 12.76
N LEU A 254 -4.06 -10.01 11.42
CA LEU A 254 -4.46 -8.84 10.63
C LEU A 254 -5.82 -8.27 11.04
N ASP A 255 -6.85 -9.12 11.18
CA ASP A 255 -8.20 -8.63 11.50
C ASP A 255 -8.24 -8.01 12.91
N GLN A 256 -7.60 -8.64 13.90
CA GLN A 256 -7.46 -8.06 15.23
C GLN A 256 -6.76 -6.70 15.18
N PHE A 257 -5.66 -6.58 14.43
CA PHE A 257 -4.93 -5.31 14.31
C PHE A 257 -5.78 -4.21 13.69
N ILE A 258 -6.60 -4.54 12.68
CA ILE A 258 -7.50 -3.57 12.04
C ILE A 258 -8.61 -3.14 12.99
N ASP A 259 -9.23 -4.09 13.69
CA ASP A 259 -10.33 -3.82 14.62
C ASP A 259 -9.88 -2.93 15.78
N GLU A 260 -8.71 -3.19 16.35
CA GLU A 260 -8.10 -2.34 17.39
C GLU A 260 -7.84 -0.91 16.85
N ARG A 261 -7.26 -0.79 15.64
CA ARG A 261 -7.02 0.51 15.02
C ARG A 261 -8.33 1.25 14.70
N ALA A 262 -9.36 0.54 14.27
CA ALA A 262 -10.68 1.11 14.00
C ALA A 262 -11.33 1.68 15.27
N GLN A 263 -11.20 1.02 16.42
CA GLN A 263 -11.66 1.52 17.71
C GLN A 263 -10.96 2.84 18.07
N TRP A 264 -9.63 2.89 17.91
CA TRP A 264 -8.86 4.09 18.22
C TRP A 264 -9.04 5.21 17.20
N ALA A 265 -9.24 4.88 15.93
CA ALA A 265 -9.63 5.87 14.93
C ALA A 265 -11.00 6.50 15.24
N THR A 266 -11.95 5.70 15.72
CA THR A 266 -13.24 6.17 16.19
C THR A 266 -13.09 7.09 17.40
N TYR A 267 -12.22 6.75 18.34
CA TYR A 267 -11.88 7.61 19.47
C TYR A 267 -11.32 8.96 19.01
N TYR A 268 -10.33 8.96 18.11
CA TYR A 268 -9.79 10.21 17.55
C TYR A 268 -10.86 11.04 16.84
N LYS A 269 -11.69 10.42 16.00
CA LYS A 269 -12.78 11.13 15.31
C LYS A 269 -13.73 11.80 16.30
N LYS A 270 -14.11 11.12 17.39
CA LYS A 270 -14.97 11.65 18.42
C LYS A 270 -14.33 12.82 19.17
N GLU A 271 -13.11 12.63 19.67
CA GLU A 271 -12.44 13.59 20.54
C GLU A 271 -11.94 14.84 19.80
N LEU A 272 -11.61 14.72 18.52
CA LEU A 272 -11.12 15.82 17.69
C LEU A 272 -12.22 16.52 16.89
N ALA A 273 -13.47 16.04 16.92
CA ALA A 273 -14.57 16.56 16.11
C ALA A 273 -14.90 18.05 16.37
N SER A 274 -14.61 18.55 17.58
CA SER A 274 -14.88 19.95 17.95
C SER A 274 -13.82 20.94 17.45
N ILE A 275 -12.73 20.45 16.86
CA ILE A 275 -11.62 21.30 16.39
C ILE A 275 -11.92 21.74 14.97
N SER A 276 -12.30 22.99 14.77
CA SER A 276 -12.80 23.52 13.49
C SER A 276 -11.77 23.61 12.37
N TRP A 277 -10.48 23.54 12.70
CA TRP A 277 -9.39 23.57 11.73
C TRP A 277 -8.90 22.17 11.31
N LEU A 278 -9.54 21.09 11.81
CA LEU A 278 -9.24 19.71 11.41
C LEU A 278 -10.33 19.16 10.47
N SER A 279 -9.92 18.66 9.31
CA SER A 279 -10.76 17.80 8.49
C SER A 279 -10.39 16.34 8.76
N LEU A 280 -11.30 15.62 9.42
CA LEU A 280 -11.11 14.23 9.84
C LEU A 280 -11.54 13.26 8.72
N PRO A 281 -10.97 12.04 8.65
CA PRO A 281 -11.37 11.01 7.68
C PRO A 281 -12.88 10.76 7.74
N ASN A 282 -13.56 10.86 6.58
CA ASN A 282 -14.98 10.62 6.45
C ASN A 282 -15.27 9.77 5.20
N PHE A 283 -16.04 8.69 5.36
CA PHE A 283 -16.41 7.76 4.30
C PHE A 283 -17.70 7.03 4.68
N SER A 284 -18.41 6.45 3.71
CA SER A 284 -19.65 5.71 3.93
C SER A 284 -19.40 4.30 4.48
N ASP A 285 -20.47 3.62 4.89
CA ASP A 285 -20.42 2.24 5.39
C ASP A 285 -20.07 1.22 4.29
N ASP A 286 -19.99 1.64 3.02
CA ASP A 286 -19.48 0.82 1.91
C ASP A 286 -18.00 0.45 2.08
N TYR A 287 -17.27 1.17 2.93
CA TYR A 287 -15.82 1.01 3.09
C TYR A 287 -15.46 0.37 4.42
N LYS A 288 -14.75 -0.75 4.39
CA LYS A 288 -13.96 -1.23 5.53
C LYS A 288 -12.57 -0.63 5.41
N HIS A 289 -12.27 0.39 6.23
CA HIS A 289 -10.96 1.04 6.24
C HIS A 289 -9.94 0.17 6.99
N GLY A 290 -8.76 -0.05 6.39
CA GLY A 290 -7.68 -0.86 6.98
C GLY A 290 -6.84 -0.11 8.02
N TRP A 291 -7.07 1.20 8.17
CA TRP A 291 -6.42 2.07 9.16
C TRP A 291 -4.89 1.90 9.24
N GLN A 292 -4.24 1.83 8.08
CA GLN A 292 -2.78 1.78 8.03
C GLN A 292 -2.17 3.08 8.59
N SER A 293 -2.85 4.22 8.38
CA SER A 293 -2.51 5.51 8.96
C SER A 293 -3.78 6.29 9.29
N PHE A 294 -3.72 7.15 10.30
CA PHE A 294 -4.75 8.16 10.57
C PHE A 294 -4.26 9.50 10.03
N VAL A 295 -4.81 9.92 8.90
CA VAL A 295 -4.40 11.15 8.21
C VAL A 295 -5.57 12.12 8.18
N LEU A 296 -5.29 13.38 8.47
CA LEU A 296 -6.23 14.48 8.47
C LEU A 296 -5.65 15.67 7.72
N LEU A 297 -6.50 16.64 7.35
CA LEU A 297 -6.09 17.90 6.73
C LEU A 297 -6.20 19.05 7.74
N ILE A 298 -5.27 19.97 7.64
CA ILE A 298 -5.25 21.22 8.41
C ILE A 298 -5.86 22.33 7.55
N ASP A 299 -6.88 22.98 8.05
CA ASP A 299 -7.40 24.24 7.52
C ASP A 299 -6.58 25.40 8.13
N GLU A 300 -5.52 25.82 7.45
CA GLU A 300 -4.60 26.84 7.96
C GLU A 300 -5.22 28.23 8.10
N GLU A 301 -6.38 28.49 7.47
CA GLU A 301 -7.12 29.76 7.66
C GLU A 301 -7.79 29.82 9.04
N LYS A 302 -8.11 28.65 9.62
CA LYS A 302 -8.74 28.53 10.93
C LYS A 302 -7.79 28.04 12.03
N ALA A 303 -6.68 27.41 11.62
CA ALA A 303 -5.70 26.87 12.54
C ALA A 303 -4.95 28.00 13.28
N PRO A 304 -4.49 27.76 14.52
CA PRO A 304 -3.72 28.74 15.28
C PRO A 304 -2.33 29.01 14.68
N CYS A 305 -1.80 28.06 13.87
CA CYS A 305 -0.52 28.18 13.20
C CYS A 305 -0.47 27.24 11.98
N SER A 306 0.62 27.28 11.19
CA SER A 306 0.78 26.44 10.01
C SER A 306 0.86 24.95 10.34
N ARG A 307 0.56 24.08 9.35
CA ARG A 307 0.70 22.63 9.47
C ARG A 307 2.10 22.23 9.97
N ASN A 308 3.14 22.88 9.48
CA ASN A 308 4.51 22.58 9.88
C ASN A 308 4.77 22.92 11.33
N GLU A 309 4.33 24.08 11.80
CA GLU A 309 4.44 24.47 13.21
C GLU A 309 3.63 23.55 14.14
N ILE A 310 2.45 23.09 13.71
CA ILE A 310 1.68 22.06 14.43
C ILE A 310 2.52 20.79 14.59
N MET A 311 3.17 20.32 13.52
CA MET A 311 4.04 19.14 13.55
C MET A 311 5.25 19.32 14.46
N GLU A 312 5.88 20.50 14.45
CA GLU A 312 7.02 20.85 15.32
C GLU A 312 6.62 20.82 16.80
N ARG A 313 5.50 21.44 17.15
CA ARG A 313 4.95 21.45 18.53
C ARG A 313 4.59 20.03 19.01
N LEU A 314 4.02 19.21 18.16
CA LEU A 314 3.76 17.81 18.49
C LEU A 314 5.06 17.03 18.67
N GLN A 315 6.08 17.28 17.85
CA GLN A 315 7.40 16.68 18.01
C GLN A 315 8.08 17.11 19.31
N GLU A 316 7.97 18.38 19.70
CA GLU A 316 8.44 18.88 21.01
C GLU A 316 7.72 18.19 22.17
N ALA A 317 6.43 17.88 22.01
CA ALA A 317 5.66 17.07 22.94
C ALA A 317 6.02 15.57 22.92
N GLY A 318 6.95 15.13 22.04
CA GLY A 318 7.35 13.73 21.91
C GLY A 318 6.44 12.88 21.01
N ILE A 319 5.52 13.52 20.27
CA ILE A 319 4.59 12.86 19.36
C ILE A 319 5.15 12.97 17.93
N SER A 320 5.57 11.84 17.36
CA SER A 320 6.07 11.84 15.97
C SER A 320 4.92 11.94 14.98
N THR A 321 5.01 12.89 14.06
CA THR A 321 4.05 13.07 12.97
C THR A 321 4.75 13.02 11.61
N ARG A 322 3.99 12.91 10.52
CA ARG A 322 4.49 13.00 9.14
C ARG A 322 3.46 13.72 8.27
N PRO A 323 3.86 14.40 7.19
CA PRO A 323 2.94 14.65 6.09
C PRO A 323 2.32 13.32 5.63
N GLY A 324 1.14 13.34 5.05
CA GLY A 324 0.47 12.10 4.62
C GLY A 324 1.36 11.25 3.70
N THR A 325 1.67 11.78 2.52
CA THR A 325 2.67 11.23 1.58
C THR A 325 3.16 12.36 0.66
N HIS A 326 3.49 12.06 -0.60
CA HIS A 326 4.07 13.02 -1.53
C HIS A 326 3.13 13.34 -2.70
N ALA A 327 3.03 14.60 -3.07
CA ALA A 327 2.59 14.99 -4.39
C ALA A 327 3.72 14.68 -5.40
N VAL A 328 3.68 13.49 -6.00
CA VAL A 328 4.79 12.94 -6.80
C VAL A 328 5.15 13.85 -7.97
N HIS A 329 4.17 14.50 -8.58
CA HIS A 329 4.38 15.46 -9.67
C HIS A 329 5.23 16.67 -9.26
N MET A 330 5.28 17.01 -7.96
CA MET A 330 6.08 18.11 -7.41
C MET A 330 7.51 17.68 -7.07
N LEU A 331 7.82 16.39 -7.04
CA LEU A 331 9.17 15.90 -6.77
C LEU A 331 10.11 16.32 -7.90
N GLY A 332 11.34 16.76 -7.55
CA GLY A 332 12.29 17.37 -8.48
C GLY A 332 12.45 16.62 -9.80
N PHE A 333 12.63 15.29 -9.74
CA PHE A 333 12.75 14.45 -10.94
C PHE A 333 11.53 14.52 -11.86
N TYR A 334 10.32 14.44 -11.32
CA TYR A 334 9.08 14.44 -12.12
C TYR A 334 8.73 15.84 -12.61
N LYS A 335 8.92 16.85 -11.76
CA LYS A 335 8.73 18.26 -12.12
C LYS A 335 9.60 18.65 -13.31
N GLU A 336 10.90 18.31 -13.28
CA GLU A 336 11.84 18.57 -14.36
C GLU A 336 11.47 17.79 -15.63
N LYS A 337 11.24 16.47 -15.49
CA LYS A 337 10.96 15.58 -16.62
C LYS A 337 9.71 15.98 -17.42
N TYR A 338 8.64 16.39 -16.73
CA TYR A 338 7.34 16.64 -17.32
C TYR A 338 6.97 18.14 -17.40
N SER A 339 7.81 19.03 -16.89
CA SER A 339 7.55 20.49 -16.83
C SER A 339 6.20 20.81 -16.15
N ILE A 340 5.94 20.15 -15.01
CA ILE A 340 4.69 20.23 -14.27
C ILE A 340 4.77 21.29 -13.18
N GLU A 341 3.71 22.07 -13.00
CA GLU A 341 3.58 23.01 -11.90
C GLU A 341 2.66 22.46 -10.79
N PRO A 342 2.84 22.88 -9.52
CA PRO A 342 2.03 22.38 -8.39
C PRO A 342 0.52 22.49 -8.62
N GLN A 343 0.07 23.61 -9.23
CA GLN A 343 -1.33 23.90 -9.48
C GLN A 343 -1.99 23.07 -10.57
N ASP A 344 -1.23 22.30 -11.35
CA ASP A 344 -1.76 21.39 -12.38
C ASP A 344 -2.57 20.23 -11.74
N TYR A 345 -2.30 19.95 -10.44
CA TYR A 345 -2.98 18.93 -9.65
C TYR A 345 -3.35 19.51 -8.27
N PRO A 346 -4.38 20.37 -8.21
CA PRO A 346 -4.71 21.13 -6.99
C PRO A 346 -5.10 20.24 -5.80
N GLY A 347 -5.77 19.11 -6.02
CA GLY A 347 -6.10 18.15 -4.97
C GLY A 347 -4.84 17.54 -4.33
N ALA A 348 -3.89 17.10 -5.16
CA ALA A 348 -2.61 16.57 -4.70
C ALA A 348 -1.74 17.64 -4.03
N HIS A 349 -1.77 18.89 -4.52
CA HIS A 349 -1.06 20.02 -3.91
C HIS A 349 -1.62 20.32 -2.51
N ILE A 350 -2.95 20.43 -2.37
CA ILE A 350 -3.60 20.61 -1.06
C ILE A 350 -3.22 19.48 -0.10
N ALA A 351 -3.30 18.23 -0.56
CA ALA A 351 -2.96 17.08 0.27
C ALA A 351 -1.49 17.10 0.71
N ASN A 352 -0.56 17.49 -0.16
CA ASN A 352 0.87 17.61 0.15
C ASN A 352 1.14 18.64 1.24
N ASP A 353 0.54 19.81 1.13
CA ASP A 353 0.84 20.94 2.00
C ASP A 353 0.07 20.89 3.33
N LYS A 354 -1.14 20.35 3.31
CA LYS A 354 -2.07 20.42 4.45
C LYS A 354 -2.28 19.11 5.19
N SER A 355 -1.82 17.95 4.66
CA SER A 355 -2.03 16.68 5.35
C SER A 355 -1.06 16.46 6.50
N ILE A 356 -1.56 15.82 7.56
CA ILE A 356 -0.77 15.35 8.69
C ILE A 356 -1.23 13.95 9.09
N SER A 357 -0.27 13.04 9.27
CA SER A 357 -0.48 11.73 9.87
C SER A 357 -0.10 11.79 11.33
N ILE A 358 -1.00 11.37 12.21
CA ILE A 358 -0.77 11.20 13.64
C ILE A 358 -0.62 9.72 13.99
N PRO A 359 0.03 9.37 15.12
CA PRO A 359 0.28 7.97 15.48
C PRO A 359 -1.00 7.15 15.59
N LEU A 360 -1.00 5.99 14.93
CA LEU A 360 -2.04 4.97 15.07
C LEU A 360 -1.42 3.59 14.83
N HIS A 361 -1.07 2.87 15.89
CA HIS A 361 -0.51 1.52 15.78
C HIS A 361 -0.81 0.66 17.00
N ASN A 362 -0.77 -0.67 16.86
CA ASN A 362 -1.21 -1.63 17.87
C ASN A 362 -0.27 -1.80 19.09
N ARG A 363 0.85 -1.06 19.16
CA ARG A 363 1.68 -0.98 20.38
C ARG A 363 1.36 0.21 21.28
N MET A 364 0.43 1.07 20.85
CA MET A 364 -0.02 2.19 21.66
C MET A 364 -0.99 1.71 22.74
N VAL A 365 -0.92 2.35 23.89
CA VAL A 365 -1.85 2.16 25.00
C VAL A 365 -2.83 3.33 25.08
N LYS A 366 -3.91 3.19 25.82
CA LYS A 366 -4.98 4.21 25.95
C LYS A 366 -4.42 5.59 26.27
N GLU A 367 -3.47 5.66 27.19
CA GLU A 367 -2.84 6.91 27.65
C GLU A 367 -2.07 7.62 26.52
N ASP A 368 -1.56 6.91 25.53
CA ASP A 368 -0.91 7.50 24.36
C ASP A 368 -1.91 8.23 23.49
N PHE A 369 -3.08 7.63 23.26
CA PHE A 369 -4.18 8.25 22.50
C PHE A 369 -4.74 9.47 23.21
N GLU A 370 -4.97 9.38 24.51
CA GLU A 370 -5.42 10.51 25.35
C GLU A 370 -4.40 11.65 25.34
N TYR A 371 -3.11 11.33 25.42
CA TYR A 371 -2.03 12.31 25.37
C TYR A 371 -1.96 13.04 24.04
N ILE A 372 -2.08 12.33 22.91
CA ILE A 372 -2.12 12.93 21.56
C ILE A 372 -3.31 13.88 21.43
N VAL A 373 -4.51 13.44 21.81
CA VAL A 373 -5.72 14.28 21.77
C VAL A 373 -5.55 15.52 22.62
N HIS A 374 -5.05 15.38 23.84
CA HIS A 374 -4.79 16.51 24.74
C HIS A 374 -3.78 17.49 24.11
N SER A 375 -2.69 16.98 23.55
CA SER A 375 -1.66 17.82 22.93
C SER A 375 -2.21 18.59 21.73
N ILE A 376 -3.02 17.97 20.88
CA ILE A 376 -3.66 18.63 19.71
C ILE A 376 -4.66 19.70 20.18
N LYS A 377 -5.50 19.41 21.17
CA LYS A 377 -6.49 20.37 21.73
C LYS A 377 -5.85 21.62 22.36
N ASN A 378 -4.59 21.54 22.79
CA ASN A 378 -3.86 22.63 23.43
C ASN A 378 -2.87 23.34 22.49
N ILE A 379 -2.92 23.09 21.20
CA ILE A 379 -2.17 23.89 20.22
C ILE A 379 -2.89 25.26 20.10
N SER A 380 -2.18 26.31 20.45
CA SER A 380 -2.67 27.70 20.49
C SER A 380 -1.87 28.62 19.58
#